data_03a4b59d1f959dccf85ada79e985d8ae
#
_entry.id   03a4b59d1f959dccf85ada79e985d8ae
#
_cell.length_a   1.000
_cell.length_b   1.000
_cell.length_c   1.000
_cell.angle_alpha   90.00
_cell.angle_beta   90.00
_cell.angle_gamma   90.00
#
_symmetry.space_group_name_H-M   'P 1'
#
loop_
_entity.id
_entity.type
_entity.pdbx_description
1 polymer ?
#
loop_
_entity_poly.entity_id
_entity_poly.type
_entity_poly.pdbx_seq_one_letter_code
_entity_poly.pdbx_strand_id
1 'polypeptide(L)'
;MPYAEKRAALKEAAEHLFNVIEYDVINNTDGRIETDTGSYFPCRILVSDKSDWEKPTAYMFHDLTAVSGKNAWISEQDFSFYPAVSESEHSLAEFLDYAFDYDFEYTPQQTGRGSLNISHLETSDFKLTIFGPCNNPRILIAGHPYEVFTSLQNGEYLVIDSRNNTVMKYLSNGTQESVYDLRGKVNTIFEKIPPGYSQVSWDGTFGFELTVFLERSEPLWI
;
A
#
# COMPACT_ATOMS: atom_id res chain seq x y z
N MET A 1 13.94 -25.74 -29.78
CA MET A 1 14.65 -26.16 -28.57
C MET A 1 14.69 -27.68 -28.51
N PRO A 2 15.86 -28.32 -28.43
CA PRO A 2 16.00 -29.78 -28.31
C PRO A 2 15.31 -30.31 -27.04
N TYR A 3 14.85 -31.57 -27.09
CA TYR A 3 14.15 -32.22 -25.98
C TYR A 3 14.95 -32.15 -24.64
N ALA A 4 16.27 -32.37 -24.73
CA ALA A 4 17.15 -32.32 -23.54
C ALA A 4 17.16 -30.93 -22.86
N GLU A 5 17.19 -29.85 -23.64
CA GLU A 5 17.15 -28.48 -23.14
C GLU A 5 15.79 -28.13 -22.51
N LYS A 6 14.68 -28.55 -23.14
CA LYS A 6 13.33 -28.38 -22.56
C LYS A 6 13.22 -29.08 -21.21
N ARG A 7 13.73 -30.31 -21.12
CA ARG A 7 13.71 -31.08 -19.87
C ARG A 7 14.56 -30.43 -18.79
N ALA A 8 15.74 -29.90 -19.14
CA ALA A 8 16.59 -29.20 -18.17
C ALA A 8 15.92 -27.94 -17.65
N ALA A 9 15.37 -27.10 -18.51
CA ALA A 9 14.66 -25.89 -18.15
C ALA A 9 13.43 -26.17 -17.25
N LEU A 10 12.68 -27.22 -17.57
CA LEU A 10 11.51 -27.59 -16.76
C LEU A 10 11.93 -28.11 -15.37
N LYS A 11 13.03 -28.86 -15.29
CA LYS A 11 13.57 -29.32 -14.01
C LYS A 11 14.03 -28.15 -13.13
N GLU A 12 14.72 -27.19 -13.72
CA GLU A 12 15.17 -25.98 -13.04
C GLU A 12 13.98 -25.15 -12.52
N ALA A 13 12.95 -24.95 -13.36
CA ALA A 13 11.74 -24.24 -12.94
C ALA A 13 11.00 -24.97 -11.81
N ALA A 14 10.91 -26.30 -11.87
CA ALA A 14 10.30 -27.11 -10.80
C ALA A 14 11.11 -27.03 -9.50
N GLU A 15 12.43 -27.11 -9.55
CA GLU A 15 13.29 -26.97 -8.37
C GLU A 15 13.15 -25.56 -7.74
N HIS A 16 13.06 -24.52 -8.56
CA HIS A 16 12.83 -23.17 -8.06
C HIS A 16 11.48 -23.05 -7.34
N LEU A 17 10.39 -23.54 -7.97
CA LEU A 17 9.07 -23.57 -7.36
C LEU A 17 9.07 -24.28 -5.99
N PHE A 18 9.68 -25.46 -5.92
CA PHE A 18 9.71 -26.20 -4.66
C PHE A 18 10.55 -25.53 -3.57
N ASN A 19 11.63 -24.86 -3.93
CA ASN A 19 12.42 -24.10 -2.98
C ASN A 19 11.63 -22.92 -2.38
N VAL A 20 10.81 -22.25 -3.18
CA VAL A 20 9.92 -21.17 -2.70
C VAL A 20 8.87 -21.74 -1.76
N ILE A 21 8.19 -22.84 -2.16
CA ILE A 21 7.17 -23.51 -1.34
C ILE A 21 7.76 -23.97 0.00
N GLU A 22 8.92 -24.61 -0.02
CA GLU A 22 9.60 -25.11 1.17
C GLU A 22 10.01 -23.98 2.12
N TYR A 23 10.47 -22.85 1.57
CA TYR A 23 10.79 -21.66 2.36
C TYR A 23 9.58 -21.15 3.16
N ASP A 24 8.42 -21.07 2.54
CA ASP A 24 7.18 -20.60 3.18
C ASP A 24 6.73 -21.57 4.29
N VAL A 25 6.87 -22.87 4.06
CA VAL A 25 6.53 -23.91 5.05
C VAL A 25 7.47 -23.88 6.26
N ILE A 26 8.78 -23.84 6.02
CA ILE A 26 9.81 -23.85 7.08
C ILE A 26 9.70 -22.59 7.96
N ASN A 27 9.50 -21.42 7.35
CA ASN A 27 9.43 -20.16 8.06
C ASN A 27 8.03 -19.85 8.63
N ASN A 28 7.05 -20.73 8.36
CA ASN A 28 5.66 -20.53 8.76
C ASN A 28 5.09 -19.17 8.31
N THR A 29 5.44 -18.76 7.09
CA THR A 29 4.97 -17.53 6.44
C THR A 29 4.06 -17.88 5.29
N ASP A 30 3.11 -16.99 4.99
CA ASP A 30 2.31 -17.14 3.79
C ASP A 30 3.03 -16.48 2.62
N GLY A 31 3.22 -17.25 1.55
CA GLY A 31 3.58 -16.73 0.25
C GLY A 31 2.37 -16.16 -0.48
N ARG A 32 2.47 -15.98 -1.78
CA ARG A 32 1.36 -15.55 -2.61
C ARG A 32 1.39 -16.16 -4.00
N ILE A 33 0.22 -16.46 -4.53
CA ILE A 33 0.03 -16.74 -5.96
C ILE A 33 -0.33 -15.41 -6.61
N GLU A 34 0.39 -15.03 -7.65
CA GLU A 34 0.20 -13.77 -8.34
C GLU A 34 -0.19 -14.03 -9.81
N THR A 35 -1.16 -13.26 -10.30
CA THR A 35 -1.58 -13.28 -11.70
C THR A 35 -0.77 -12.28 -12.52
N ASP A 36 -0.78 -12.41 -13.81
CA ASP A 36 -0.19 -11.45 -14.76
C ASP A 36 -0.82 -10.05 -14.70
N THR A 37 -2.03 -9.94 -14.16
CA THR A 37 -2.74 -8.67 -13.92
C THR A 37 -2.36 -8.00 -12.60
N GLY A 38 -1.42 -8.58 -11.81
CA GLY A 38 -0.97 -8.04 -10.55
C GLY A 38 -1.90 -8.31 -9.35
N SER A 39 -2.98 -9.10 -9.54
CA SER A 39 -3.79 -9.60 -8.43
C SER A 39 -3.08 -10.75 -7.75
N TYR A 40 -3.07 -10.79 -6.43
CA TYR A 40 -2.44 -11.87 -5.70
C TYR A 40 -3.36 -12.49 -4.66
N PHE A 41 -3.12 -13.78 -4.38
CA PHE A 41 -3.82 -14.55 -3.37
C PHE A 41 -2.81 -15.01 -2.31
N PRO A 42 -2.87 -14.49 -1.08
CA PRO A 42 -1.97 -14.91 -0.01
C PRO A 42 -2.31 -16.35 0.39
N CYS A 43 -1.36 -17.26 0.28
CA CYS A 43 -1.57 -18.66 0.60
C CYS A 43 -0.27 -19.38 0.89
N ARG A 44 -0.40 -20.59 1.45
CA ARG A 44 0.69 -21.54 1.63
C ARG A 44 0.36 -22.83 0.92
N ILE A 45 1.27 -23.32 0.11
CA ILE A 45 1.11 -24.59 -0.59
C ILE A 45 1.57 -25.70 0.36
N LEU A 46 0.68 -26.64 0.66
CA LEU A 46 0.93 -27.73 1.61
C LEU A 46 1.08 -29.10 0.93
N VAL A 47 0.48 -29.27 -0.25
CA VAL A 47 0.51 -30.53 -0.99
C VAL A 47 0.93 -30.26 -2.42
N SER A 48 1.79 -31.13 -2.95
CA SER A 48 2.26 -31.11 -4.33
C SER A 48 2.30 -32.52 -4.88
N ASP A 49 1.27 -32.87 -5.67
CA ASP A 49 1.19 -34.15 -6.36
C ASP A 49 1.70 -34.00 -7.79
N LYS A 50 2.52 -34.96 -8.24
CA LYS A 50 3.21 -34.95 -9.53
C LYS A 50 2.80 -36.14 -10.35
N SER A 51 2.49 -35.91 -11.63
CA SER A 51 2.34 -36.98 -12.60
C SER A 51 3.70 -37.52 -13.05
N ASP A 52 3.70 -38.67 -13.72
CA ASP A 52 4.86 -39.15 -14.46
C ASP A 52 5.19 -38.22 -15.63
N TRP A 53 6.45 -38.32 -16.10
CA TRP A 53 6.88 -37.61 -17.29
C TRP A 53 6.17 -38.14 -18.55
N GLU A 54 5.50 -37.25 -19.26
CA GLU A 54 4.92 -37.55 -20.55
C GLU A 54 5.96 -37.40 -21.67
N LYS A 55 6.26 -38.54 -22.32
CA LYS A 55 7.14 -38.59 -23.49
C LYS A 55 6.26 -38.72 -24.77
N PRO A 56 6.59 -38.00 -25.84
CA PRO A 56 7.80 -37.20 -26.15
C PRO A 56 7.66 -35.70 -25.81
N THR A 57 6.57 -35.25 -25.25
CA THR A 57 6.22 -33.83 -25.12
C THR A 57 7.00 -33.10 -24.01
N ALA A 58 7.66 -33.85 -23.13
CA ALA A 58 8.43 -33.30 -21.99
C ALA A 58 7.61 -32.36 -21.09
N TYR A 59 6.42 -32.79 -20.70
CA TYR A 59 5.63 -32.13 -19.69
C TYR A 59 5.30 -33.06 -18.52
N MET A 60 4.90 -32.48 -17.42
CA MET A 60 4.45 -33.13 -16.21
C MET A 60 3.38 -32.24 -15.56
N PHE A 61 2.33 -32.85 -15.05
CA PHE A 61 1.32 -32.13 -14.27
C PHE A 61 1.75 -32.04 -12.81
N HIS A 62 1.52 -30.88 -12.22
CA HIS A 62 1.67 -30.64 -10.79
C HIS A 62 0.33 -30.15 -10.25
N ASP A 63 -0.26 -30.92 -9.36
CA ASP A 63 -1.45 -30.52 -8.62
C ASP A 63 -1.00 -29.95 -7.28
N LEU A 64 -1.26 -28.67 -7.06
CA LEU A 64 -0.87 -27.93 -5.87
C LEU A 64 -2.09 -27.63 -5.04
N THR A 65 -2.07 -28.00 -3.75
CA THR A 65 -3.11 -27.60 -2.79
C THR A 65 -2.60 -26.48 -1.93
N ALA A 66 -3.25 -25.32 -2.05
CA ALA A 66 -2.94 -24.14 -1.27
C ALA A 66 -3.96 -23.94 -0.15
N VAL A 67 -3.48 -23.48 1.01
CA VAL A 67 -4.31 -23.09 2.16
C VAL A 67 -4.06 -21.61 2.43
N SER A 68 -5.14 -20.87 2.66
CA SER A 68 -5.11 -19.45 2.97
C SER A 68 -5.92 -19.14 4.21
N GLY A 69 -5.42 -18.24 5.04
CA GLY A 69 -6.18 -17.64 6.14
C GLY A 69 -7.12 -16.53 5.66
N LYS A 70 -6.98 -16.06 4.41
CA LYS A 70 -7.77 -14.98 3.82
C LYS A 70 -8.29 -15.44 2.46
N ASN A 71 -9.61 -15.61 2.35
CA ASN A 71 -10.24 -16.13 1.14
C ASN A 71 -10.61 -15.01 0.15
N ALA A 72 -9.60 -14.22 -0.26
CA ALA A 72 -9.78 -13.13 -1.21
C ALA A 72 -8.54 -12.92 -2.07
N TRP A 73 -8.75 -12.60 -3.34
CA TRP A 73 -7.75 -12.05 -4.22
C TRP A 73 -7.60 -10.57 -3.92
N ILE A 74 -6.36 -10.08 -3.87
CA ILE A 74 -6.02 -8.72 -3.52
C ILE A 74 -5.36 -8.05 -4.72
N SER A 75 -5.85 -6.88 -5.07
CA SER A 75 -5.19 -5.95 -6.00
C SER A 75 -4.82 -4.69 -5.26
N GLU A 76 -3.65 -4.15 -5.53
CA GLU A 76 -3.19 -2.91 -4.91
C GLU A 76 -3.41 -1.73 -5.84
N GLN A 77 -3.89 -0.63 -5.29
CA GLN A 77 -4.04 0.64 -6.00
C GLN A 77 -3.30 1.72 -5.23
N ASP A 78 -2.25 2.30 -5.87
CA ASP A 78 -1.40 3.28 -5.25
C ASP A 78 -1.77 4.70 -5.67
N PHE A 79 -1.71 5.62 -4.69
CA PHE A 79 -1.88 7.05 -4.87
C PHE A 79 -0.74 7.78 -4.19
N SER A 80 -0.11 8.72 -4.89
CA SER A 80 0.97 9.54 -4.36
C SER A 80 0.55 11.00 -4.28
N PHE A 81 0.81 11.62 -3.13
CA PHE A 81 0.52 13.01 -2.86
C PHE A 81 1.81 13.73 -2.46
N TYR A 82 2.10 14.81 -3.16
CA TYR A 82 3.33 15.57 -2.96
C TYR A 82 3.07 16.83 -2.13
N PRO A 83 4.08 17.37 -1.44
CA PRO A 83 3.96 18.66 -0.77
C PRO A 83 3.43 19.71 -1.74
N ALA A 84 2.53 20.56 -1.25
CA ALA A 84 2.06 21.70 -2.03
C ALA A 84 3.24 22.65 -2.24
N VAL A 85 3.71 22.77 -3.47
CA VAL A 85 4.73 23.77 -3.82
C VAL A 85 4.03 25.13 -3.73
N SER A 86 4.52 26.01 -2.86
CA SER A 86 4.15 27.42 -2.95
C SER A 86 4.62 27.95 -4.30
N GLU A 87 3.74 28.00 -5.28
CA GLU A 87 4.01 28.77 -6.48
C GLU A 87 4.27 30.21 -6.03
N SER A 88 5.56 30.55 -6.07
CA SER A 88 6.16 31.86 -5.97
C SER A 88 5.34 32.97 -5.27
N GLU A 89 5.98 33.58 -4.29
CA GLU A 89 5.57 34.76 -3.52
C GLU A 89 4.99 35.93 -4.32
N HIS A 90 4.83 35.81 -5.64
CA HIS A 90 4.46 36.92 -6.53
C HIS A 90 3.01 36.92 -7.01
N SER A 91 2.22 35.84 -6.91
CA SER A 91 0.91 35.84 -7.51
C SER A 91 -0.27 36.00 -6.55
N LEU A 92 -0.08 35.78 -5.24
CA LEU A 92 -1.15 35.91 -4.24
C LEU A 92 -1.15 37.25 -3.50
N ALA A 93 0.00 37.94 -3.42
CA ALA A 93 0.09 39.26 -2.80
C ALA A 93 -0.62 40.35 -3.64
N GLU A 94 -0.76 40.15 -4.95
CA GLU A 94 -1.34 41.14 -5.87
C GLU A 94 -2.89 41.12 -5.89
N PHE A 95 -3.52 40.07 -5.38
CA PHE A 95 -4.97 39.91 -5.38
C PHE A 95 -5.67 40.22 -4.05
N LEU A 96 -4.94 40.50 -2.99
CA LEU A 96 -5.50 40.72 -1.64
C LEU A 96 -5.17 42.10 -1.07
N ASP A 97 -4.78 43.04 -1.89
CA ASP A 97 -4.63 44.45 -1.47
C ASP A 97 -6.02 45.09 -1.31
N TYR A 98 -6.76 44.62 -0.30
CA TYR A 98 -7.92 45.39 0.18
C TYR A 98 -7.38 46.47 1.12
N ALA A 99 -7.51 47.70 0.67
CA ALA A 99 -7.22 48.90 1.46
C ALA A 99 -8.15 49.04 2.68
N PHE A 100 -8.18 48.08 3.55
CA PHE A 100 -8.82 48.13 4.85
C PHE A 100 -7.75 47.97 5.93
N ASP A 101 -7.63 48.98 6.76
CA ASP A 101 -6.74 49.14 7.89
C ASP A 101 -7.10 48.15 9.04
N TYR A 102 -6.98 46.83 8.75
CA TYR A 102 -7.06 45.76 9.73
C TYR A 102 -5.79 44.96 9.68
N ASP A 103 -5.07 44.94 10.81
CA ASP A 103 -3.88 44.09 11.05
C ASP A 103 -4.25 42.58 11.04
N PHE A 104 -4.66 42.07 9.90
CA PHE A 104 -4.74 40.62 9.67
C PHE A 104 -3.59 40.22 8.76
N GLU A 105 -2.54 39.67 9.37
CA GLU A 105 -1.53 38.95 8.63
C GLU A 105 -2.18 37.64 8.09
N TYR A 106 -2.66 37.69 6.86
CA TYR A 106 -3.02 36.49 6.12
C TYR A 106 -1.72 35.76 5.74
N THR A 107 -1.28 34.88 6.59
CA THR A 107 -0.30 33.88 6.20
C THR A 107 -1.04 32.88 5.31
N PRO A 108 -0.72 32.76 4.00
CA PRO A 108 -1.37 31.77 3.14
C PRO A 108 -1.06 30.39 3.72
N GLN A 109 -2.07 29.76 4.31
CA GLN A 109 -1.96 28.42 4.81
C GLN A 109 -1.83 27.50 3.58
N GLN A 110 -0.64 26.91 3.39
CA GLN A 110 -0.45 25.89 2.36
C GLN A 110 -1.43 24.75 2.66
N THR A 111 -2.37 24.53 1.77
CA THR A 111 -3.31 23.43 1.91
C THR A 111 -3.13 22.52 0.72
N GLY A 112 -2.66 21.31 0.97
CA GLY A 112 -2.62 20.25 -0.02
C GLY A 112 -4.04 19.74 -0.28
N ARG A 113 -4.40 19.60 -1.55
CA ARG A 113 -5.66 19.02 -2.00
C ARG A 113 -5.42 18.00 -3.08
N GLY A 114 -6.15 16.91 -3.01
CA GLY A 114 -6.12 15.84 -4.00
C GLY A 114 -7.43 15.10 -4.05
N SER A 115 -7.49 14.13 -4.90
CA SER A 115 -8.63 13.22 -5.00
C SER A 115 -8.15 11.82 -5.31
N LEU A 116 -8.93 10.85 -4.94
CA LEU A 116 -8.74 9.44 -5.29
C LEU A 116 -10.06 8.88 -5.81
N ASN A 117 -9.96 7.89 -6.66
CA ASN A 117 -11.14 7.18 -7.16
C ASN A 117 -10.86 5.68 -7.06
N ILE A 118 -11.60 5.01 -6.19
CA ILE A 118 -11.46 3.58 -5.89
C ILE A 118 -12.55 2.82 -6.63
N SER A 119 -12.15 2.04 -7.64
CA SER A 119 -13.07 1.20 -8.42
C SER A 119 -13.33 -0.13 -7.69
N HIS A 120 -14.07 -0.04 -6.58
CA HIS A 120 -14.46 -1.19 -5.77
C HIS A 120 -15.91 -1.05 -5.31
N LEU A 121 -16.51 -2.13 -4.78
CA LEU A 121 -17.90 -2.15 -4.30
C LEU A 121 -18.01 -1.88 -2.80
N GLU A 122 -16.96 -2.17 -2.05
CA GLU A 122 -16.91 -2.07 -0.59
C GLU A 122 -15.77 -1.18 -0.14
N THR A 123 -15.80 -0.82 1.14
CA THR A 123 -14.69 -0.11 1.80
C THR A 123 -13.44 -0.99 1.82
N SER A 124 -12.29 -0.39 1.59
CA SER A 124 -11.03 -1.09 1.42
C SER A 124 -10.04 -0.80 2.52
N ASP A 125 -9.29 -1.82 2.92
CA ASP A 125 -8.13 -1.67 3.77
C ASP A 125 -7.04 -0.88 3.05
N PHE A 126 -6.15 -0.27 3.81
CA PHE A 126 -5.11 0.58 3.26
C PHE A 126 -3.79 0.49 4.04
N LYS A 127 -2.73 0.95 3.39
CA LYS A 127 -1.45 1.30 3.99
C LYS A 127 -1.14 2.76 3.62
N LEU A 128 -0.96 3.60 4.61
CA LEU A 128 -0.63 5.01 4.46
C LEU A 128 0.80 5.25 4.92
N THR A 129 1.65 5.75 4.03
CA THR A 129 3.06 6.05 4.30
C THR A 129 3.25 7.56 4.25
N ILE A 130 3.60 8.18 5.35
CA ILE A 130 3.80 9.63 5.48
C ILE A 130 5.29 9.92 5.61
N PHE A 131 5.80 10.83 4.77
CA PHE A 131 7.23 11.17 4.74
C PHE A 131 7.52 12.46 5.51
N GLY A 132 8.61 12.43 6.29
CA GLY A 132 9.11 13.64 6.95
C GLY A 132 9.88 14.57 5.99
N PRO A 133 10.09 15.84 6.40
CA PRO A 133 9.82 16.36 7.74
C PRO A 133 8.36 16.82 7.94
N CYS A 134 7.76 16.49 9.06
CA CYS A 134 6.45 17.04 9.45
C CYS A 134 6.19 16.88 10.97
N ASN A 135 5.25 17.67 11.49
CA ASN A 135 4.81 17.60 12.88
C ASN A 135 3.31 17.29 12.94
N ASN A 136 2.95 16.29 13.76
CA ASN A 136 1.57 15.89 13.98
C ASN A 136 0.80 15.73 12.65
N PRO A 137 1.27 14.84 11.75
CA PRO A 137 0.65 14.71 10.44
C PRO A 137 -0.83 14.35 10.57
N ARG A 138 -1.66 15.08 9.81
CA ARG A 138 -3.10 14.88 9.72
C ARG A 138 -3.54 14.95 8.27
N ILE A 139 -4.20 13.89 7.83
CA ILE A 139 -4.74 13.76 6.48
C ILE A 139 -6.25 13.51 6.59
N LEU A 140 -7.04 14.21 5.81
CA LEU A 140 -8.47 13.99 5.67
C LEU A 140 -8.73 13.24 4.37
N ILE A 141 -9.35 12.06 4.44
CA ILE A 141 -9.79 11.30 3.28
C ILE A 141 -11.29 11.07 3.42
N ALA A 142 -12.07 11.47 2.43
CA ALA A 142 -13.55 11.44 2.49
C ALA A 142 -14.12 12.11 3.76
N GLY A 143 -13.43 13.14 4.28
CA GLY A 143 -13.79 13.82 5.52
C GLY A 143 -13.38 13.13 6.82
N HIS A 144 -12.85 11.90 6.75
CA HIS A 144 -12.34 11.17 7.93
C HIS A 144 -10.88 11.54 8.22
N PRO A 145 -10.51 11.88 9.48
CA PRO A 145 -9.14 12.26 9.83
C PRO A 145 -8.28 11.05 10.17
N TYR A 146 -7.12 10.97 9.54
CA TYR A 146 -6.00 10.07 9.87
C TYR A 146 -4.91 10.93 10.48
N GLU A 147 -4.72 10.82 11.80
CA GLU A 147 -3.89 11.73 12.58
C GLU A 147 -3.00 10.98 13.57
N VAL A 148 -1.72 11.37 13.63
CA VAL A 148 -0.76 10.84 14.61
C VAL A 148 0.02 11.99 15.22
N PHE A 149 0.07 12.02 16.56
CA PHE A 149 0.77 13.06 17.32
C PHE A 149 2.25 12.70 17.48
N THR A 150 3.01 12.87 16.42
CA THR A 150 4.46 12.62 16.39
C THR A 150 5.16 13.58 15.45
N SER A 151 6.46 13.77 15.62
CA SER A 151 7.28 14.51 14.66
C SER A 151 8.14 13.56 13.85
N LEU A 152 8.21 13.79 12.56
CA LEU A 152 9.09 13.09 11.62
C LEU A 152 10.18 14.05 11.18
N GLN A 153 11.43 13.60 11.22
CA GLN A 153 12.58 14.33 10.71
C GLN A 153 12.81 14.00 9.23
N ASN A 154 13.73 14.71 8.61
CA ASN A 154 14.12 14.39 7.24
C ASN A 154 14.70 12.97 7.13
N GLY A 155 14.18 12.17 6.20
CA GLY A 155 14.55 10.77 6.01
C GLY A 155 13.83 9.78 6.96
N GLU A 156 12.93 10.27 7.82
CA GLU A 156 12.03 9.42 8.60
C GLU A 156 10.67 9.32 7.91
N TYR A 157 9.95 8.23 8.17
CA TYR A 157 8.60 8.05 7.69
C TYR A 157 7.73 7.27 8.67
N LEU A 158 6.42 7.45 8.54
CA LEU A 158 5.39 6.81 9.35
C LEU A 158 4.56 5.90 8.47
N VAL A 159 4.29 4.68 8.91
CA VAL A 159 3.41 3.73 8.23
C VAL A 159 2.21 3.40 9.10
N ILE A 160 1.02 3.62 8.58
CA ILE A 160 -0.25 3.21 9.16
C ILE A 160 -0.77 2.07 8.30
N ASP A 161 -0.95 0.88 8.86
CA ASP A 161 -1.49 -0.30 8.17
C ASP A 161 -2.81 -0.71 8.83
N SER A 162 -3.92 -0.56 8.11
CA SER A 162 -5.25 -0.89 8.61
C SER A 162 -5.50 -2.40 8.70
N ARG A 163 -4.83 -3.21 7.88
CA ARG A 163 -4.98 -4.67 7.89
C ARG A 163 -4.41 -5.29 9.17
N ASN A 164 -3.29 -4.74 9.64
CA ASN A 164 -2.58 -5.22 10.81
C ASN A 164 -2.86 -4.37 12.06
N ASN A 165 -3.60 -3.27 11.93
CA ASN A 165 -3.85 -2.28 12.97
C ASN A 165 -2.54 -1.79 13.62
N THR A 166 -1.56 -1.43 12.81
CA THR A 166 -0.24 -0.96 13.28
C THR A 166 0.03 0.47 12.86
N VAL A 167 0.75 1.19 13.73
CA VAL A 167 1.27 2.52 13.47
C VAL A 167 2.75 2.50 13.82
N MET A 168 3.61 2.50 12.79
CA MET A 168 5.06 2.32 12.93
C MET A 168 5.81 3.53 12.38
N LYS A 169 6.70 4.07 13.17
CA LYS A 169 7.66 5.09 12.76
C LYS A 169 8.98 4.44 12.41
N TYR A 170 9.54 4.81 11.28
CA TYR A 170 10.84 4.38 10.78
C TYR A 170 11.82 5.54 10.84
N LEU A 171 12.86 5.37 11.62
CA LEU A 171 13.91 6.37 11.81
C LEU A 171 14.94 6.29 10.68
N SER A 172 15.67 7.38 10.46
CA SER A 172 16.72 7.47 9.43
C SER A 172 17.87 6.47 9.60
N ASN A 173 18.04 5.92 10.81
CA ASN A 173 19.03 4.87 11.11
C ASN A 173 18.53 3.44 10.85
N GLY A 174 17.31 3.28 10.32
CA GLY A 174 16.68 1.98 10.05
C GLY A 174 15.97 1.34 11.25
N THR A 175 15.96 2.00 12.42
CA THR A 175 15.22 1.52 13.59
C THR A 175 13.72 1.74 13.41
N GLN A 176 12.92 0.81 13.91
CA GLN A 176 11.46 0.88 13.91
C GLN A 176 10.93 1.11 15.32
N GLU A 177 9.96 1.99 15.45
CA GLU A 177 9.31 2.31 16.70
C GLU A 177 7.78 2.26 16.54
N SER A 178 7.09 1.57 17.46
CA SER A 178 5.63 1.59 17.48
C SER A 178 5.15 2.88 18.12
N VAL A 179 4.42 3.67 17.36
CA VAL A 179 3.78 4.92 17.82
C VAL A 179 2.25 4.80 17.86
N TYR A 180 1.77 3.57 18.03
CA TYR A 180 0.35 3.25 18.10
C TYR A 180 -0.42 4.10 19.13
N ASP A 181 0.18 4.37 20.28
CA ASP A 181 -0.45 5.13 21.36
C ASP A 181 -0.55 6.64 21.07
N LEU A 182 0.20 7.14 20.09
CA LEU A 182 0.21 8.53 19.66
C LEU A 182 -0.82 8.84 18.56
N ARG A 183 -1.64 7.86 18.16
CA ARG A 183 -2.72 8.08 17.19
C ARG A 183 -3.83 8.97 17.76
N GLY A 184 -4.54 9.67 16.91
CA GLY A 184 -5.80 10.33 17.26
C GLY A 184 -6.81 9.33 17.84
N LYS A 185 -7.40 9.62 19.00
CA LYS A 185 -8.28 8.70 19.73
C LYS A 185 -9.76 9.03 19.58
N VAL A 186 -10.08 10.17 18.97
CA VAL A 186 -11.47 10.61 18.75
C VAL A 186 -12.12 9.80 17.60
N ASN A 187 -11.34 9.57 16.55
CA ASN A 187 -11.74 8.76 15.40
C ASN A 187 -10.78 7.57 15.29
N THR A 188 -11.27 6.46 14.72
CA THR A 188 -10.37 5.33 14.45
C THR A 188 -9.42 5.67 13.29
N ILE A 189 -8.11 5.51 13.50
CA ILE A 189 -7.11 5.73 12.45
C ILE A 189 -7.09 4.60 11.40
N PHE A 190 -7.81 3.52 11.65
CA PHE A 190 -7.91 2.35 10.78
C PHE A 190 -9.25 2.27 10.04
N GLU A 191 -9.99 3.40 9.97
CA GLU A 191 -11.22 3.46 9.19
C GLU A 191 -10.93 3.16 7.73
N LYS A 192 -11.64 2.20 7.16
CA LYS A 192 -11.45 1.77 5.78
C LYS A 192 -11.83 2.86 4.79
N ILE A 193 -11.11 2.94 3.69
CA ILE A 193 -11.36 3.94 2.65
C ILE A 193 -12.62 3.57 1.85
N PRO A 194 -13.59 4.47 1.69
CA PRO A 194 -14.81 4.21 0.95
C PRO A 194 -14.55 4.07 -0.55
N PRO A 195 -15.38 3.29 -1.27
CA PRO A 195 -15.31 3.19 -2.73
C PRO A 195 -15.74 4.47 -3.42
N GLY A 196 -15.39 4.60 -4.69
CA GLY A 196 -15.74 5.74 -5.53
C GLY A 196 -14.82 6.93 -5.34
N TYR A 197 -15.33 8.11 -5.67
CA TYR A 197 -14.56 9.36 -5.61
C TYR A 197 -14.54 9.91 -4.19
N SER A 198 -13.33 10.18 -3.70
CA SER A 198 -13.09 10.80 -2.40
C SER A 198 -12.11 11.96 -2.51
N GLN A 199 -12.40 13.03 -1.77
CA GLN A 199 -11.49 14.16 -1.64
C GLN A 199 -10.46 13.85 -0.56
N VAL A 200 -9.23 14.31 -0.82
CA VAL A 200 -8.09 14.22 0.10
C VAL A 200 -7.61 15.64 0.39
N SER A 201 -7.36 15.94 1.67
CA SER A 201 -6.78 17.23 2.07
C SER A 201 -5.85 17.08 3.26
N TRP A 202 -4.78 17.87 3.27
CA TRP A 202 -3.79 17.93 4.35
C TRP A 202 -3.19 19.35 4.41
N ASP A 203 -2.28 19.62 5.32
CA ASP A 203 -1.66 20.95 5.46
C ASP A 203 -0.72 21.34 4.29
N GLY A 204 -0.37 20.40 3.40
CA GLY A 204 0.48 20.66 2.24
C GLY A 204 1.98 20.67 2.53
N THR A 205 2.42 20.52 3.77
CA THR A 205 3.84 20.63 4.16
C THR A 205 4.64 19.36 3.89
N PHE A 206 3.97 18.21 3.81
CA PHE A 206 4.58 16.89 3.61
C PHE A 206 3.95 16.12 2.46
N GLY A 207 4.67 15.11 1.97
CA GLY A 207 4.16 14.15 1.00
C GLY A 207 3.78 12.83 1.67
N PHE A 208 2.90 12.07 1.02
CA PHE A 208 2.51 10.74 1.48
C PHE A 208 2.04 9.85 0.33
N GLU A 209 2.08 8.56 0.58
CA GLU A 209 1.57 7.53 -0.32
C GLU A 209 0.46 6.74 0.36
N LEU A 210 -0.56 6.42 -0.40
CA LEU A 210 -1.70 5.62 0.03
C LEU A 210 -1.82 4.41 -0.89
N THR A 211 -1.59 3.22 -0.37
CA THR A 211 -1.88 1.95 -1.03
C THR A 211 -3.23 1.44 -0.53
N VAL A 212 -4.18 1.22 -1.42
CA VAL A 212 -5.51 0.68 -1.11
C VAL A 212 -5.57 -0.77 -1.57
N PHE A 213 -6.05 -1.66 -0.71
CA PHE A 213 -6.14 -3.10 -0.96
C PHE A 213 -7.56 -3.48 -1.37
N LEU A 214 -7.74 -3.79 -2.64
CA LEU A 214 -9.02 -4.17 -3.23
C LEU A 214 -9.19 -5.67 -3.16
N GLU A 215 -10.11 -6.15 -2.31
CA GLU A 215 -10.36 -7.57 -2.07
C GLU A 215 -11.52 -8.06 -2.93
N ARG A 216 -11.29 -9.14 -3.68
CA ARG A 216 -12.28 -9.75 -4.58
C ARG A 216 -12.31 -11.27 -4.39
N SER A 217 -13.47 -11.88 -4.67
CA SER A 217 -13.61 -13.34 -4.67
C SER A 217 -12.86 -14.00 -5.83
N GLU A 218 -12.66 -13.26 -6.93
CA GLU A 218 -11.95 -13.72 -8.13
C GLU A 218 -10.96 -12.67 -8.60
N PRO A 219 -9.83 -13.08 -9.22
CA PRO A 219 -8.86 -12.14 -9.77
C PRO A 219 -9.45 -11.43 -11.00
N LEU A 220 -8.87 -10.26 -11.31
CA LEU A 220 -9.16 -9.60 -12.60
C LEU A 220 -8.51 -10.40 -13.73
N TRP A 221 -9.29 -10.78 -14.73
CA TRP A 221 -8.84 -11.58 -15.88
C TRP A 221 -8.45 -10.74 -17.11
N ILE A 222 -8.62 -9.41 -17.09
CA ILE A 222 -8.34 -8.49 -18.20
C ILE A 222 -7.75 -7.21 -17.68
#